data_d6dafbfd5782b5ce735d3cad4a7894d3
#
_entry.id   d6dafbfd5782b5ce735d3cad4a7894d3
#
_cell.length_a   1.000
_cell.length_b   1.000
_cell.length_c   1.000
_cell.angle_alpha   90.00
_cell.angle_beta   90.00
_cell.angle_gamma   90.00
#
_symmetry.space_group_name_H-M   'P 1'
#
loop_
_entity.id
_entity.type
_entity.pdbx_description
1 polymer ?
#
loop_
_entity_poly.entity_id
_entity_poly.type
_entity_poly.pdbx_seq_one_letter_code
_entity_poly.pdbx_strand_id
1 'polypeptide(L)'
;EFPMPTFDKVAPQPAIKDLSKATIALCTSGGIVPKGNPDHIESSNASHYGEYDITGVMDLTEETYETAHGGYDPVYANEDADRVLPVDVMREFEKEGVIGKLHNKFYTTVGNGTAVASAKAFAEEYAQKLIADGVDAVIMTST
;
A
#
# COMPACT_ATOMS: atom_id res chain seq x y z
N GLU A 1 15.28 30.42 0.63
CA GLU A 1 15.00 29.24 1.46
C GLU A 1 13.96 28.38 0.77
N PHE A 2 14.20 27.09 0.70
CA PHE A 2 13.23 26.15 0.14
C PHE A 2 12.13 25.88 1.20
N PRO A 3 10.84 26.15 0.92
CA PRO A 3 9.81 25.94 1.91
C PRO A 3 9.66 24.45 2.18
N MET A 4 9.95 24.04 3.42
CA MET A 4 9.68 22.65 3.84
C MET A 4 8.19 22.44 4.04
N PRO A 5 7.63 21.31 3.59
CA PRO A 5 6.23 20.99 3.83
C PRO A 5 5.97 20.84 5.34
N THR A 6 4.82 21.30 5.77
CA THR A 6 4.33 21.07 7.13
C THR A 6 3.30 19.95 7.10
N PHE A 7 3.44 19.00 8.04
CA PHE A 7 2.52 17.87 8.17
C PHE A 7 1.64 18.02 9.39
N ASP A 8 0.43 17.47 9.32
CA ASP A 8 -0.50 17.45 10.44
C ASP A 8 0.09 16.62 11.59
N LYS A 9 -0.12 17.08 12.82
CA LYS A 9 0.20 16.29 14.01
C LYS A 9 -0.96 15.37 14.31
N VAL A 10 -0.69 14.07 14.21
CA VAL A 10 -1.69 13.02 14.48
C VAL A 10 -1.37 12.35 15.80
N ALA A 11 -2.35 12.24 16.69
CA ALA A 11 -2.20 11.51 17.94
C ALA A 11 -2.05 10.01 17.65
N PRO A 12 -1.14 9.30 18.37
CA PRO A 12 -1.04 7.85 18.23
C PRO A 12 -2.37 7.17 18.56
N GLN A 13 -2.76 6.20 17.75
CA GLN A 13 -3.92 5.38 18.03
C GLN A 13 -3.60 4.35 19.14
N PRO A 14 -4.59 3.84 19.86
CA PRO A 14 -4.40 2.76 20.84
C PRO A 14 -3.72 1.56 20.19
N ALA A 15 -2.79 0.93 20.92
CA ALA A 15 -2.14 -0.30 20.46
C ALA A 15 -3.14 -1.44 20.29
N ILE A 16 -2.96 -2.22 19.21
CA ILE A 16 -3.70 -3.48 19.02
C ILE A 16 -3.29 -4.46 20.13
N LYS A 17 -4.27 -4.96 20.88
CA LYS A 17 -4.02 -5.84 22.01
C LYS A 17 -3.70 -7.28 21.62
N ASP A 18 -4.24 -7.74 20.49
CA ASP A 18 -4.14 -9.12 20.02
C ASP A 18 -4.07 -9.13 18.49
N LEU A 19 -2.86 -9.19 17.95
CA LEU A 19 -2.63 -9.23 16.51
C LEU A 19 -3.23 -10.48 15.85
N SER A 20 -3.33 -11.59 16.57
CA SER A 20 -3.89 -12.84 16.02
C SER A 20 -5.38 -12.74 15.67
N LYS A 21 -6.03 -11.65 16.05
CA LYS A 21 -7.43 -11.34 15.71
C LYS A 21 -7.58 -10.15 14.78
N ALA A 22 -6.49 -9.44 14.52
CA ALA A 22 -6.53 -8.21 13.77
C ALA A 22 -6.58 -8.45 12.25
N THR A 23 -7.35 -7.64 11.56
CA THR A 23 -7.32 -7.52 10.10
C THR A 23 -6.35 -6.41 9.71
N ILE A 24 -5.31 -6.76 8.96
CA ILE A 24 -4.26 -5.84 8.53
C ILE A 24 -4.41 -5.57 7.03
N ALA A 25 -4.33 -4.32 6.61
CA ALA A 25 -4.28 -3.94 5.21
C ALA A 25 -2.88 -3.44 4.81
N LEU A 26 -2.55 -3.58 3.55
CA LEU A 26 -1.33 -3.04 2.96
C LEU A 26 -1.65 -1.80 2.10
N CYS A 27 -0.84 -0.77 2.26
CA CYS A 27 -0.85 0.41 1.41
C CYS A 27 0.59 0.75 1.02
N THR A 28 0.78 1.32 -0.16
CA THR A 28 2.12 1.72 -0.59
C THR A 28 2.13 3.02 -1.39
N SER A 29 3.18 3.80 -1.24
CA SER A 29 3.53 4.88 -2.16
C SER A 29 4.55 4.45 -3.22
N GLY A 30 4.96 3.18 -3.20
CA GLY A 30 5.95 2.60 -4.11
C GLY A 30 5.41 2.21 -5.49
N GLY A 31 4.15 2.48 -5.78
CA GLY A 31 3.58 2.34 -7.12
C GLY A 31 3.41 0.91 -7.61
N ILE A 32 3.23 -0.06 -6.73
CA ILE A 32 2.97 -1.45 -7.12
C ILE A 32 1.57 -1.55 -7.74
N VAL A 33 1.51 -2.09 -8.95
CA VAL A 33 0.29 -2.22 -9.75
C VAL A 33 0.23 -3.59 -10.43
N PRO A 34 -0.95 -4.08 -10.83
CA PRO A 34 -1.04 -5.24 -11.71
C PRO A 34 -0.28 -5.02 -13.02
N LYS A 35 0.26 -6.10 -13.59
CA LYS A 35 1.05 -6.06 -14.83
C LYS A 35 0.32 -5.32 -15.94
N GLY A 36 1.06 -4.43 -16.61
CA GLY A 36 0.52 -3.56 -17.64
C GLY A 36 -0.18 -2.30 -17.14
N ASN A 37 -0.15 -2.05 -15.82
CA ASN A 37 -0.69 -0.82 -15.19
C ASN A 37 -2.08 -0.42 -15.74
N PRO A 38 -3.12 -1.24 -15.54
CA PRO A 38 -4.41 -1.09 -16.22
C PRO A 38 -5.11 0.24 -15.91
N ASP A 39 -4.87 0.80 -14.72
CA ASP A 39 -5.48 2.06 -14.29
C ASP A 39 -4.61 3.29 -14.62
N HIS A 40 -3.49 3.08 -15.32
CA HIS A 40 -2.59 4.16 -15.73
C HIS A 40 -2.11 5.04 -14.57
N ILE A 41 -1.75 4.43 -13.43
CA ILE A 41 -1.11 5.15 -12.31
C ILE A 41 0.14 5.84 -12.84
N GLU A 42 0.24 7.14 -12.64
CA GLU A 42 1.34 7.94 -13.16
C GLU A 42 2.66 7.60 -12.44
N SER A 43 3.76 7.65 -13.16
CA SER A 43 5.11 7.39 -12.62
C SER A 43 5.63 8.50 -11.69
N SER A 44 4.97 9.64 -11.71
CA SER A 44 5.23 10.79 -10.84
C SER A 44 4.00 11.70 -10.80
N ASN A 45 3.89 12.53 -9.75
CA ASN A 45 2.79 13.50 -9.61
C ASN A 45 1.40 12.83 -9.74
N ALA A 46 1.20 11.72 -9.04
CA ALA A 46 0.00 10.92 -9.16
C ALA A 46 -1.27 11.75 -8.92
N SER A 47 -2.26 11.60 -9.81
CA SER A 47 -3.56 12.25 -9.74
C SER A 47 -4.63 11.40 -9.10
N HIS A 48 -4.36 10.11 -8.91
CA HIS A 48 -5.25 9.12 -8.29
C HIS A 48 -4.47 7.99 -7.62
N TYR A 49 -5.18 7.10 -6.95
CA TYR A 49 -4.63 5.87 -6.35
C TYR A 49 -5.28 4.64 -6.99
N GLY A 50 -4.60 3.50 -6.91
CA GLY A 50 -5.12 2.19 -7.29
C GLY A 50 -5.68 1.42 -6.09
N GLU A 51 -6.72 0.62 -6.32
CA GLU A 51 -7.31 -0.32 -5.37
C GLU A 51 -7.37 -1.68 -6.06
N TYR A 52 -6.63 -2.66 -5.55
CA TYR A 52 -6.48 -3.95 -6.21
C TYR A 52 -6.81 -5.11 -5.30
N ASP A 53 -7.60 -6.05 -5.82
CA ASP A 53 -7.98 -7.28 -5.13
C ASP A 53 -6.82 -8.29 -5.16
N ILE A 54 -6.48 -8.79 -3.97
CA ILE A 54 -5.49 -9.84 -3.75
C ILE A 54 -6.11 -11.08 -3.07
N THR A 55 -7.41 -11.30 -3.26
CA THR A 55 -8.07 -12.50 -2.74
C THR A 55 -7.42 -13.75 -3.32
N GLY A 56 -6.85 -14.58 -2.44
CA GLY A 56 -6.16 -15.81 -2.84
C GLY A 56 -4.79 -15.61 -3.50
N VAL A 57 -4.31 -14.37 -3.63
CA VAL A 57 -2.94 -14.10 -4.07
C VAL A 57 -2.00 -14.35 -2.91
N MET A 58 -0.99 -15.18 -3.14
CA MET A 58 0.02 -15.60 -2.13
C MET A 58 1.37 -14.93 -2.37
N ASP A 59 1.60 -14.34 -3.56
CA ASP A 59 2.89 -13.86 -4.02
C ASP A 59 2.67 -12.88 -5.18
N LEU A 60 3.38 -11.77 -5.21
CA LEU A 60 3.33 -10.76 -6.26
C LEU A 60 4.45 -10.99 -7.28
N THR A 61 4.23 -11.95 -8.18
CA THR A 61 5.25 -12.39 -9.13
C THR A 61 5.52 -11.38 -10.25
N GLU A 62 6.68 -11.49 -10.90
CA GLU A 62 7.09 -10.69 -12.06
C GLU A 62 6.06 -10.71 -13.21
N GLU A 63 5.32 -11.82 -13.36
CA GLU A 63 4.31 -11.96 -14.41
C GLU A 63 2.99 -11.24 -14.08
N THR A 64 2.72 -11.01 -12.80
CA THR A 64 1.41 -10.52 -12.34
C THR A 64 1.41 -9.09 -11.84
N TYR A 65 2.56 -8.60 -11.37
CA TYR A 65 2.71 -7.25 -10.82
C TYR A 65 3.96 -6.55 -11.35
N GLU A 66 3.97 -5.24 -11.22
CA GLU A 66 5.10 -4.38 -11.57
C GLU A 66 5.05 -3.08 -10.77
N THR A 67 6.10 -2.26 -10.85
CA THR A 67 6.06 -0.90 -10.32
C THR A 67 5.83 0.12 -11.44
N ALA A 68 4.92 1.07 -11.19
CA ALA A 68 4.73 2.27 -12.01
C ALA A 68 5.64 3.43 -11.55
N HIS A 69 6.34 3.31 -10.42
CA HIS A 69 7.05 4.41 -9.77
C HIS A 69 8.33 4.81 -10.51
N GLY A 70 8.44 6.07 -10.94
CA GLY A 70 9.58 6.60 -11.70
C GLY A 70 10.73 7.16 -10.85
N GLY A 71 10.67 7.08 -9.54
CA GLY A 71 11.62 7.71 -8.62
C GLY A 71 12.70 6.79 -8.04
N TYR A 72 12.67 5.49 -8.33
CA TYR A 72 13.70 4.51 -7.93
C TYR A 72 13.97 3.52 -9.06
N ASP A 73 15.05 2.73 -8.92
CA ASP A 73 15.38 1.69 -9.89
C ASP A 73 14.31 0.57 -9.84
N PRO A 74 13.55 0.33 -10.91
CA PRO A 74 12.42 -0.60 -10.90
C PRO A 74 12.83 -2.07 -10.95
N VAL A 75 14.11 -2.40 -11.23
CA VAL A 75 14.55 -3.77 -11.52
C VAL A 75 14.13 -4.73 -10.41
N TYR A 76 14.53 -4.46 -9.17
CA TYR A 76 14.25 -5.37 -8.05
C TYR A 76 12.76 -5.44 -7.65
N ALA A 77 12.01 -4.36 -7.83
CA ALA A 77 10.58 -4.35 -7.57
C ALA A 77 9.78 -5.05 -8.69
N ASN A 78 10.30 -5.09 -9.91
CA ASN A 78 9.70 -5.82 -11.02
C ASN A 78 10.05 -7.32 -11.01
N GLU A 79 11.22 -7.69 -10.49
CA GLU A 79 11.56 -9.09 -10.26
C GLU A 79 10.69 -9.73 -9.18
N ASP A 80 10.35 -8.94 -8.15
CA ASP A 80 9.63 -9.40 -6.97
C ASP A 80 8.99 -8.18 -6.27
N ALA A 81 7.70 -7.97 -6.53
CA ALA A 81 6.99 -6.79 -6.01
C ALA A 81 6.72 -6.88 -4.49
N ASP A 82 6.83 -8.07 -3.89
CA ASP A 82 6.72 -8.26 -2.45
C ASP A 82 7.84 -7.54 -1.67
N ARG A 83 8.97 -7.26 -2.31
CA ARG A 83 10.03 -6.38 -1.73
C ARG A 83 9.54 -4.98 -1.37
N VAL A 84 8.50 -4.51 -2.03
CA VAL A 84 7.89 -3.18 -1.78
C VAL A 84 6.55 -3.33 -1.06
N LEU A 85 5.75 -4.33 -1.42
CA LEU A 85 4.43 -4.58 -0.86
C LEU A 85 4.35 -6.05 -0.40
N PRO A 86 4.72 -6.37 0.86
CA PRO A 86 5.03 -7.74 1.32
C PRO A 86 3.77 -8.60 1.53
N VAL A 87 3.09 -8.96 0.44
CA VAL A 87 1.90 -9.81 0.47
C VAL A 87 2.27 -11.23 0.90
N ASP A 88 3.36 -11.78 0.40
CA ASP A 88 3.88 -13.12 0.69
C ASP A 88 4.07 -13.33 2.19
N VAL A 89 4.86 -12.49 2.84
CA VAL A 89 5.12 -12.56 4.30
C VAL A 89 3.83 -12.37 5.09
N MET A 90 2.96 -11.46 4.67
CA MET A 90 1.68 -11.23 5.36
C MET A 90 0.73 -12.43 5.22
N ARG A 91 0.76 -13.16 4.10
CA ARG A 91 0.05 -14.42 3.94
C ARG A 91 0.61 -15.54 4.83
N GLU A 92 1.93 -15.60 4.99
CA GLU A 92 2.54 -16.52 5.97
C GLU A 92 2.09 -16.18 7.39
N PHE A 93 2.12 -14.93 7.79
CA PHE A 93 1.64 -14.50 9.11
C PHE A 93 0.16 -14.78 9.33
N GLU A 94 -0.68 -14.65 8.32
CA GLU A 94 -2.09 -15.04 8.38
C GLU A 94 -2.21 -16.56 8.60
N LYS A 95 -1.50 -17.37 7.85
CA LYS A 95 -1.47 -18.83 7.95
C LYS A 95 -0.96 -19.33 9.29
N GLU A 96 0.06 -18.69 9.84
CA GLU A 96 0.64 -19.02 11.16
C GLU A 96 -0.18 -18.48 12.34
N GLY A 97 -1.19 -17.65 12.08
CA GLY A 97 -2.02 -17.03 13.10
C GLY A 97 -1.31 -15.91 13.88
N VAL A 98 -0.24 -15.35 13.33
CA VAL A 98 0.43 -14.15 13.86
C VAL A 98 -0.49 -12.93 13.72
N ILE A 99 -1.18 -12.84 12.59
CA ILE A 99 -2.28 -11.89 12.37
C ILE A 99 -3.59 -12.65 12.15
N GLY A 100 -4.73 -12.00 12.38
CA GLY A 100 -6.03 -12.61 12.16
C GLY A 100 -6.36 -12.78 10.68
N LYS A 101 -6.08 -11.73 9.89
CA LYS A 101 -6.37 -11.71 8.46
C LYS A 101 -5.54 -10.65 7.73
N LEU A 102 -5.04 -10.96 6.55
CA LEU A 102 -4.65 -9.95 5.57
C LEU A 102 -5.90 -9.51 4.80
N HIS A 103 -6.18 -8.20 4.77
CA HIS A 103 -7.27 -7.62 3.99
C HIS A 103 -7.11 -7.98 2.51
N ASN A 104 -8.22 -8.26 1.84
CA ASN A 104 -8.22 -8.76 0.46
C ASN A 104 -7.91 -7.69 -0.60
N LYS A 105 -7.70 -6.46 -0.20
CA LYS A 105 -7.35 -5.37 -1.10
C LYS A 105 -6.13 -4.62 -0.58
N PHE A 106 -5.30 -4.15 -1.50
CA PHE A 106 -4.28 -3.17 -1.17
C PHE A 106 -4.52 -1.86 -1.91
N TYR A 107 -3.95 -0.79 -1.39
CA TYR A 107 -4.04 0.55 -1.96
C TYR A 107 -2.65 1.04 -2.34
N THR A 108 -2.53 1.61 -3.52
CA THR A 108 -1.25 2.04 -4.07
C THR A 108 -1.35 3.41 -4.71
N THR A 109 -0.30 4.19 -4.60
CA THR A 109 -0.08 5.39 -5.39
C THR A 109 1.41 5.54 -5.65
N VAL A 110 1.81 6.54 -6.42
CA VAL A 110 3.22 6.90 -6.60
C VAL A 110 3.53 8.12 -5.76
N GLY A 111 4.47 7.99 -4.81
CA GLY A 111 4.86 9.09 -3.92
C GLY A 111 5.70 10.16 -4.61
N ASN A 112 6.42 9.79 -5.67
CA ASN A 112 7.34 10.65 -6.41
C ASN A 112 6.65 11.92 -6.95
N GLY A 113 6.99 13.07 -6.38
CA GLY A 113 6.45 14.36 -6.80
C GLY A 113 4.95 14.59 -6.50
N THR A 114 4.26 13.62 -5.91
CA THR A 114 2.83 13.76 -5.61
C THR A 114 2.60 14.79 -4.51
N ALA A 115 1.72 15.75 -4.79
CA ALA A 115 1.42 16.82 -3.85
C ALA A 115 0.81 16.26 -2.55
N VAL A 116 1.24 16.80 -1.40
CA VAL A 116 0.73 16.42 -0.07
C VAL A 116 -0.81 16.51 -0.01
N ALA A 117 -1.40 17.53 -0.62
CA ALA A 117 -2.86 17.68 -0.66
C ALA A 117 -3.55 16.54 -1.42
N SER A 118 -2.97 16.07 -2.54
CA SER A 118 -3.49 14.92 -3.30
C SER A 118 -3.36 13.63 -2.48
N ALA A 119 -2.18 13.38 -1.92
CA ALA A 119 -1.95 12.22 -1.06
C ALA A 119 -2.91 12.17 0.14
N LYS A 120 -3.18 13.32 0.75
CA LYS A 120 -4.16 13.45 1.84
C LYS A 120 -5.57 13.08 1.37
N ALA A 121 -6.01 13.61 0.22
CA ALA A 121 -7.32 13.30 -0.34
C ALA A 121 -7.48 11.79 -0.64
N PHE A 122 -6.46 11.16 -1.23
CA PHE A 122 -6.45 9.71 -1.47
C PHE A 122 -6.57 8.93 -0.16
N ALA A 123 -5.75 9.30 0.83
CA ALA A 123 -5.74 8.64 2.13
C ALA A 123 -7.08 8.78 2.87
N GLU A 124 -7.71 9.94 2.82
CA GLU A 124 -9.03 10.17 3.41
C GLU A 124 -10.10 9.28 2.74
N GLU A 125 -10.04 9.11 1.42
CA GLU A 125 -10.99 8.29 0.68
C GLU A 125 -10.83 6.79 0.99
N TYR A 126 -9.62 6.23 0.82
CA TYR A 126 -9.46 4.79 1.05
C TYR A 126 -9.50 4.41 2.54
N ALA A 127 -9.17 5.34 3.46
CA ALA A 127 -9.35 5.08 4.89
C ALA A 127 -10.81 4.82 5.27
N GLN A 128 -11.77 5.53 4.64
CA GLN A 128 -13.19 5.24 4.87
C GLN A 128 -13.58 3.85 4.39
N LYS A 129 -13.01 3.38 3.26
CA LYS A 129 -13.22 2.02 2.75
C LYS A 129 -12.66 0.98 3.72
N LEU A 130 -11.42 1.18 4.20
CA LEU A 130 -10.77 0.31 5.16
C LEU A 130 -11.55 0.20 6.48
N ILE A 131 -12.05 1.32 6.99
CA ILE A 131 -12.91 1.36 8.19
C ILE A 131 -14.20 0.58 7.95
N ALA A 132 -14.86 0.79 6.80
CA ALA A 132 -16.09 0.08 6.46
C ALA A 132 -15.88 -1.44 6.33
N ASP A 133 -14.70 -1.86 5.87
CA ASP A 133 -14.31 -3.26 5.72
C ASP A 133 -13.81 -3.89 7.05
N GLY A 134 -13.77 -3.12 8.14
CA GLY A 134 -13.38 -3.60 9.47
C GLY A 134 -11.87 -3.85 9.62
N VAL A 135 -11.03 -3.11 8.90
CA VAL A 135 -9.56 -3.17 9.04
C VAL A 135 -9.14 -2.52 10.35
N ASP A 136 -8.30 -3.20 11.12
CA ASP A 136 -7.81 -2.75 12.42
C ASP A 136 -6.52 -1.93 12.33
N ALA A 137 -5.67 -2.25 11.35
CA ALA A 137 -4.41 -1.53 11.13
C ALA A 137 -3.96 -1.58 9.66
N VAL A 138 -3.08 -0.66 9.33
CA VAL A 138 -2.47 -0.53 8.01
C VAL A 138 -0.95 -0.56 8.14
N ILE A 139 -0.31 -1.34 7.29
CA ILE A 139 1.13 -1.23 7.03
C ILE A 139 1.29 -0.38 5.77
N MET A 140 1.97 0.75 5.93
CA MET A 140 2.28 1.63 4.80
C MET A 140 3.74 1.49 4.44
N THR A 141 4.02 1.09 3.21
CA THR A 141 5.37 1.03 2.69
C THR A 141 5.66 2.22 1.78
N SER A 142 6.94 2.57 1.69
CA SER A 142 7.42 3.64 0.81
C SER A 142 8.79 3.26 0.24
N THR A 143 9.20 3.91 -0.82
CA THR A 143 10.48 3.73 -1.50
C THR A 143 11.25 5.03 -1.58
#